data_51b4ef3f9403d61146e97a59b81298ac
#
_entry.id   51b4ef3f9403d61146e97a59b81298ac
#
_cell.length_a   1.000
_cell.length_b   1.000
_cell.length_c   1.000
_cell.angle_alpha   90.00
_cell.angle_beta   90.00
_cell.angle_gamma   90.00
#
_symmetry.space_group_name_H-M   'P 1'
#
loop_
_entity.id
_entity.type
_entity.pdbx_description
1 polymer ?
#
loop_
_entity_poly.entity_id
_entity_poly.type
_entity_poly.pdbx_seq_one_letter_code
_entity_poly.pdbx_strand_id
1 'polypeptide(L)'
;SNLIYVVRKGENKIQELLRVLHRVPGSAIVYVRSRKKTKEIAGELIRNGINADYYHAGLSIEDKNLKQQRWTCNDCRVIVATNAFGMGIDKADVKTVIHFDLPNSPEEYYQEAGRAGRNGEKSYAVILYSKSDKASLKRRLSDLFPEKEFILRIYEAAGNFLNVAIGYGKDELYEFNLNTFCKTFKFPVLQTFNALKILTQA
;
A
#
# COMPACT_ATOMS: atom_id res chain seq x y z
N SER A 1 -9.51 -10.70 24.27
CA SER A 1 -9.11 -10.62 22.85
C SER A 1 -7.86 -11.45 22.64
N ASN A 2 -7.87 -12.31 21.63
CA ASN A 2 -6.74 -13.20 21.28
C ASN A 2 -5.73 -12.53 20.31
N LEU A 3 -6.08 -11.39 19.73
CA LEU A 3 -5.23 -10.62 18.82
C LEU A 3 -4.47 -9.53 19.59
N ILE A 4 -3.15 -9.57 19.50
CA ILE A 4 -2.23 -8.64 20.18
C ILE A 4 -1.64 -7.69 19.13
N TYR A 5 -1.79 -6.39 19.37
CA TYR A 5 -1.23 -5.34 18.54
C TYR A 5 0.15 -4.92 19.03
N VAL A 6 1.13 -4.91 18.13
CA VAL A 6 2.54 -4.63 18.46
C VAL A 6 3.14 -3.64 17.46
N VAL A 7 3.86 -2.65 17.93
CA VAL A 7 4.72 -1.79 17.10
C VAL A 7 6.19 -2.11 17.40
N ARG A 8 6.93 -2.48 16.37
CA ARG A 8 8.37 -2.74 16.43
C ARG A 8 9.12 -1.62 15.73
N LYS A 9 9.91 -0.88 16.49
CA LYS A 9 10.79 0.17 15.95
C LYS A 9 12.16 -0.41 15.64
N GLY A 10 12.65 -0.16 14.42
CA GLY A 10 13.98 -0.58 14.00
C GLY A 10 14.42 0.13 12.74
N GLU A 11 15.71 0.39 12.60
CA GLU A 11 16.31 0.96 11.40
C GLU A 11 16.29 -0.07 10.25
N ASN A 12 16.53 -1.35 10.57
CA ASN A 12 16.51 -2.46 9.62
C ASN A 12 15.23 -3.29 9.77
N LYS A 13 14.22 -2.96 8.98
CA LYS A 13 12.93 -3.65 8.98
C LYS A 13 13.01 -5.13 8.58
N ILE A 14 13.99 -5.51 7.74
CA ILE A 14 14.17 -6.90 7.34
C ILE A 14 14.59 -7.74 8.56
N GLN A 15 15.53 -7.27 9.34
CA GLN A 15 15.94 -7.97 10.56
C GLN A 15 14.79 -8.09 11.55
N GLU A 16 13.98 -7.04 11.73
CA GLU A 16 12.81 -7.10 12.61
C GLU A 16 11.75 -8.07 12.06
N LEU A 17 11.52 -8.09 10.75
CA LEU A 17 10.63 -9.05 10.09
C LEU A 17 11.07 -10.50 10.36
N LEU A 18 12.34 -10.80 10.13
CA LEU A 18 12.92 -12.12 10.40
C LEU A 18 12.79 -12.52 11.88
N ARG A 19 13.09 -11.60 12.81
CA ARG A 19 12.92 -11.84 14.25
C ARG A 19 11.48 -12.18 14.62
N VAL A 20 10.50 -11.47 14.07
CA VAL A 20 9.08 -11.75 14.31
C VAL A 20 8.71 -13.13 13.77
N LEU A 21 9.05 -13.42 12.53
CA LEU A 21 8.72 -14.69 11.89
C LEU A 21 9.40 -15.90 12.53
N HIS A 22 10.62 -15.76 13.06
CA HIS A 22 11.27 -16.83 13.83
C HIS A 22 10.64 -17.04 15.20
N ARG A 23 10.19 -15.97 15.87
CA ARG A 23 9.58 -16.09 17.22
C ARG A 23 8.14 -16.57 17.20
N VAL A 24 7.41 -16.29 16.12
CA VAL A 24 6.01 -16.67 15.98
C VAL A 24 5.87 -17.64 14.81
N PRO A 25 5.94 -18.95 15.08
CA PRO A 25 5.73 -19.97 14.05
C PRO A 25 4.26 -19.96 13.58
N GLY A 26 4.01 -20.56 12.41
CA GLY A 26 2.69 -20.65 11.79
C GLY A 26 2.51 -19.69 10.60
N SER A 27 1.32 -19.71 10.04
CA SER A 27 0.97 -18.97 8.83
C SER A 27 1.01 -17.44 9.07
N ALA A 28 1.57 -16.70 8.13
CA ALA A 28 1.71 -15.25 8.23
C ALA A 28 1.41 -14.52 6.91
N ILE A 29 0.95 -13.28 7.05
CA ILE A 29 0.80 -12.33 5.95
C ILE A 29 1.72 -11.14 6.22
N VAL A 30 2.48 -10.72 5.21
CA VAL A 30 3.32 -9.52 5.26
C VAL A 30 2.81 -8.51 4.24
N TYR A 31 2.26 -7.40 4.70
CA TYR A 31 1.77 -6.34 3.83
C TYR A 31 2.85 -5.34 3.46
N VAL A 32 2.97 -5.10 2.16
CA VAL A 32 3.84 -4.09 1.54
C VAL A 32 3.06 -3.27 0.52
N ARG A 33 3.55 -2.11 0.15
CA ARG A 33 2.79 -1.17 -0.69
C ARG A 33 3.04 -1.27 -2.19
N SER A 34 4.10 -1.94 -2.65
CA SER A 34 4.40 -2.02 -4.06
C SER A 34 4.56 -3.45 -4.55
N ARG A 35 4.16 -3.70 -5.81
CA ARG A 35 4.31 -5.00 -6.48
C ARG A 35 5.77 -5.46 -6.50
N LYS A 36 6.70 -4.54 -6.77
CA LYS A 36 8.14 -4.83 -6.77
C LYS A 36 8.59 -5.32 -5.39
N LYS A 37 8.18 -4.62 -4.34
CA LYS A 37 8.55 -4.94 -2.96
C LYS A 37 8.00 -6.28 -2.48
N THR A 38 6.85 -6.75 -3.00
CA THR A 38 6.35 -8.09 -2.67
C THR A 38 7.36 -9.17 -3.06
N LYS A 39 7.92 -9.08 -4.26
CA LYS A 39 8.93 -10.02 -4.77
C LYS A 39 10.25 -9.91 -4.02
N GLU A 40 10.72 -8.68 -3.77
CA GLU A 40 11.98 -8.41 -3.06
C GLU A 40 11.95 -9.00 -1.65
N ILE A 41 10.90 -8.72 -0.87
CA ILE A 41 10.77 -9.21 0.50
C ILE A 41 10.57 -10.74 0.54
N ALA A 42 9.75 -11.31 -0.34
CA ALA A 42 9.59 -12.76 -0.43
C ALA A 42 10.93 -13.45 -0.76
N GLY A 43 11.69 -12.91 -1.71
CA GLY A 43 13.03 -13.42 -2.04
C GLY A 43 14.00 -13.32 -0.86
N GLU A 44 13.94 -12.24 -0.07
CA GLU A 44 14.74 -12.09 1.15
C GLU A 44 14.38 -13.13 2.21
N LEU A 45 13.08 -13.39 2.41
CA LEU A 45 12.61 -14.42 3.34
C LEU A 45 13.09 -15.81 2.92
N ILE A 46 13.00 -16.13 1.64
CA ILE A 46 13.47 -17.42 1.08
C ILE A 46 14.98 -17.59 1.30
N ARG A 47 15.78 -16.56 1.02
CA ARG A 47 17.24 -16.59 1.27
C ARG A 47 17.59 -16.84 2.74
N ASN A 48 16.71 -16.45 3.65
CA ASN A 48 16.85 -16.69 5.09
C ASN A 48 16.12 -17.95 5.58
N GLY A 49 15.81 -18.89 4.69
CA GLY A 49 15.23 -20.21 5.02
C GLY A 49 13.75 -20.18 5.41
N ILE A 50 13.03 -19.09 5.15
CA ILE A 50 11.60 -18.99 5.40
C ILE A 50 10.83 -19.33 4.12
N ASN A 51 9.93 -20.32 4.18
CA ASN A 51 9.05 -20.67 3.08
C ASN A 51 8.05 -19.54 2.84
N ALA A 52 8.26 -18.76 1.77
CA ALA A 52 7.51 -17.57 1.44
C ALA A 52 7.16 -17.48 -0.05
N ASP A 53 6.09 -16.78 -0.36
CA ASP A 53 5.71 -16.42 -1.73
C ASP A 53 5.17 -14.99 -1.76
N TYR A 54 4.92 -14.45 -2.95
CA TYR A 54 4.44 -13.09 -3.13
C TYR A 54 3.11 -13.04 -3.87
N TYR A 55 2.31 -11.99 -3.56
CA TYR A 55 0.99 -11.80 -4.17
C TYR A 55 0.71 -10.31 -4.46
N HIS A 56 0.19 -10.01 -5.65
CA HIS A 56 -0.26 -8.67 -6.01
C HIS A 56 -1.28 -8.68 -7.15
N ALA A 57 -2.02 -7.61 -7.34
CA ALA A 57 -3.08 -7.50 -8.35
C ALA A 57 -2.62 -7.74 -9.79
N GLY A 58 -1.36 -7.49 -10.11
CA GLY A 58 -0.79 -7.65 -11.44
C GLY A 58 -0.35 -9.08 -11.82
N LEU A 59 -0.61 -10.09 -10.97
CA LEU A 59 -0.43 -11.49 -11.33
C LEU A 59 -1.58 -11.97 -12.22
N SER A 60 -1.32 -13.02 -13.03
CA SER A 60 -2.37 -13.74 -13.76
C SER A 60 -3.40 -14.33 -12.78
N ILE A 61 -4.58 -14.70 -13.29
CA ILE A 61 -5.62 -15.32 -12.45
C ILE A 61 -5.13 -16.68 -11.96
N GLU A 62 -4.45 -17.45 -12.81
CA GLU A 62 -3.88 -18.75 -12.50
C GLU A 62 -2.84 -18.66 -11.39
N ASP A 63 -1.89 -17.72 -11.51
CA ASP A 63 -0.87 -17.47 -10.48
C ASP A 63 -1.49 -17.06 -9.14
N LYS A 64 -2.51 -16.19 -9.18
CA LYS A 64 -3.23 -15.76 -7.96
C LYS A 64 -3.84 -16.96 -7.25
N ASN A 65 -4.56 -17.79 -8.00
CA ASN A 65 -5.23 -18.96 -7.44
C ASN A 65 -4.22 -19.98 -6.89
N LEU A 66 -3.16 -20.29 -7.64
CA LEU A 66 -2.11 -21.21 -7.21
C LEU A 66 -1.41 -20.74 -5.92
N LYS A 67 -0.99 -19.48 -5.87
CA LYS A 67 -0.30 -18.92 -4.70
C LYS A 67 -1.21 -18.86 -3.47
N GLN A 68 -2.46 -18.47 -3.67
CA GLN A 68 -3.46 -18.44 -2.60
C GLN A 68 -3.72 -19.86 -2.08
N GLN A 69 -3.90 -20.83 -2.96
CA GLN A 69 -4.11 -22.23 -2.58
C GLN A 69 -2.93 -22.78 -1.78
N ARG A 70 -1.70 -22.63 -2.26
CA ARG A 70 -0.49 -23.09 -1.57
C ARG A 70 -0.39 -22.47 -0.16
N TRP A 71 -0.70 -21.19 -0.01
CA TRP A 71 -0.68 -20.54 1.30
C TRP A 71 -1.83 -21.04 2.18
N THR A 72 -3.03 -21.26 1.64
CA THR A 72 -4.19 -21.77 2.38
C THR A 72 -3.93 -23.20 2.89
N CYS A 73 -3.31 -24.05 2.08
CA CYS A 73 -2.97 -25.44 2.43
C CYS A 73 -1.68 -25.57 3.27
N ASN A 74 -1.05 -24.47 3.67
CA ASN A 74 0.22 -24.44 4.41
C ASN A 74 1.46 -24.93 3.63
N ASP A 75 1.37 -25.14 2.31
CA ASP A 75 2.52 -25.41 1.44
C ASP A 75 3.43 -24.17 1.29
N CYS A 76 2.89 -23.00 1.59
CA CYS A 76 3.60 -21.74 1.75
C CYS A 76 3.25 -21.15 3.11
N ARG A 77 4.26 -20.90 3.94
CA ARG A 77 4.07 -20.36 5.30
C ARG A 77 3.75 -18.88 5.31
N VAL A 78 4.47 -18.07 4.52
CA VAL A 78 4.40 -16.62 4.54
C VAL A 78 4.01 -16.10 3.17
N ILE A 79 2.95 -15.32 3.09
CA ILE A 79 2.60 -14.59 1.87
C ILE A 79 2.96 -13.11 2.02
N VAL A 80 3.79 -12.59 1.12
CA VAL A 80 4.13 -11.17 1.06
C VAL A 80 3.25 -10.52 0.01
N ALA A 81 2.38 -9.60 0.41
CA ALA A 81 1.32 -9.11 -0.45
C ALA A 81 1.10 -7.61 -0.39
N THR A 82 0.50 -7.07 -1.44
CA THR A 82 -0.19 -5.77 -1.38
C THR A 82 -1.60 -5.97 -0.81
N ASN A 83 -2.33 -4.88 -0.54
CA ASN A 83 -3.73 -4.91 -0.10
C ASN A 83 -4.69 -5.67 -1.05
N ALA A 84 -4.23 -6.02 -2.26
CA ALA A 84 -4.96 -6.90 -3.17
C ALA A 84 -5.15 -8.33 -2.62
N PHE A 85 -4.35 -8.75 -1.63
CA PHE A 85 -4.49 -10.03 -0.96
C PHE A 85 -5.36 -9.88 0.27
N GLY A 86 -6.54 -10.47 0.20
CA GLY A 86 -7.39 -10.41 1.39
C GLY A 86 -8.88 -10.50 1.13
N MET A 87 -9.43 -9.91 0.08
CA MET A 87 -10.85 -10.07 -0.22
C MET A 87 -11.15 -11.55 -0.53
N GLY A 88 -12.09 -12.13 0.23
CA GLY A 88 -12.49 -13.52 0.05
C GLY A 88 -11.51 -14.57 0.64
N ILE A 89 -10.48 -14.16 1.39
CA ILE A 89 -9.59 -15.09 2.07
C ILE A 89 -10.12 -15.38 3.47
N ASP A 90 -10.45 -16.64 3.69
CA ASP A 90 -10.87 -17.14 5.00
C ASP A 90 -9.94 -18.30 5.42
N LYS A 91 -8.82 -17.94 6.04
CA LYS A 91 -7.87 -18.86 6.67
C LYS A 91 -7.85 -18.59 8.16
N ALA A 92 -8.34 -19.54 8.95
CA ALA A 92 -8.56 -19.37 10.38
C ALA A 92 -7.26 -19.33 11.20
N ASP A 93 -6.22 -20.05 10.76
CA ASP A 93 -4.97 -20.30 11.49
C ASP A 93 -3.85 -19.29 11.18
N VAL A 94 -4.19 -18.07 10.73
CA VAL A 94 -3.20 -17.00 10.55
C VAL A 94 -2.71 -16.54 11.92
N LYS A 95 -1.44 -16.80 12.21
CA LYS A 95 -0.81 -16.43 13.49
C LYS A 95 -0.30 -15.00 13.52
N THR A 96 0.11 -14.47 12.38
CA THR A 96 0.70 -13.13 12.36
C THR A 96 0.35 -12.37 11.08
N VAL A 97 -0.12 -11.14 11.27
CA VAL A 97 -0.19 -10.15 10.19
C VAL A 97 0.85 -9.08 10.46
N ILE A 98 1.74 -8.83 9.50
CA ILE A 98 2.85 -7.90 9.63
C ILE A 98 2.71 -6.79 8.59
N HIS A 99 2.62 -5.55 9.03
CA HIS A 99 2.70 -4.38 8.18
C HIS A 99 4.16 -3.95 8.06
N PHE A 100 4.81 -4.35 6.97
CA PHE A 100 6.17 -3.92 6.66
C PHE A 100 6.20 -2.45 6.22
N ASP A 101 5.20 -2.03 5.46
CA ASP A 101 4.92 -0.63 5.15
C ASP A 101 3.66 -0.20 5.89
N LEU A 102 3.58 1.07 6.29
CA LEU A 102 2.40 1.61 6.97
C LEU A 102 1.18 1.57 6.04
N PRO A 103 0.02 1.12 6.52
CA PRO A 103 -1.24 1.17 5.77
C PRO A 103 -1.63 2.62 5.43
N ASN A 104 -2.63 2.79 4.57
CA ASN A 104 -3.08 4.12 4.16
C ASN A 104 -3.99 4.78 5.21
N SER A 105 -4.73 3.96 5.95
CA SER A 105 -5.69 4.44 6.93
C SER A 105 -5.79 3.43 8.10
N PRO A 106 -6.33 3.87 9.25
CA PRO A 106 -6.64 2.97 10.36
C PRO A 106 -7.62 1.86 9.97
N GLU A 107 -8.58 2.13 9.10
CA GLU A 107 -9.58 1.17 8.62
C GLU A 107 -8.89 0.04 7.84
N GLU A 108 -8.00 0.39 6.89
CA GLU A 108 -7.19 -0.58 6.16
C GLU A 108 -6.36 -1.43 7.13
N TYR A 109 -5.74 -0.79 8.14
CA TYR A 109 -4.99 -1.49 9.18
C TYR A 109 -5.82 -2.53 9.92
N TYR A 110 -6.98 -2.15 10.44
CA TYR A 110 -7.84 -3.06 11.20
C TYR A 110 -8.42 -4.17 10.33
N GLN A 111 -8.76 -3.86 9.08
CA GLN A 111 -9.26 -4.83 8.11
C GLN A 111 -8.21 -5.91 7.78
N GLU A 112 -6.95 -5.50 7.64
CA GLU A 112 -5.83 -6.40 7.38
C GLU A 112 -5.40 -7.15 8.65
N ALA A 113 -5.28 -6.48 9.79
CA ALA A 113 -4.93 -7.06 11.08
C ALA A 113 -5.95 -8.11 11.54
N GLY A 114 -7.23 -7.89 11.29
CA GLY A 114 -8.34 -8.81 11.62
C GLY A 114 -8.34 -10.13 10.86
N ARG A 115 -7.35 -10.37 9.99
CA ARG A 115 -7.14 -11.68 9.37
C ARG A 115 -6.42 -12.66 10.29
N ALA A 116 -5.72 -12.19 11.31
CA ALA A 116 -5.07 -13.03 12.29
C ALA A 116 -6.03 -13.43 13.43
N GLY A 117 -5.87 -14.64 13.92
CA GLY A 117 -6.53 -15.14 15.13
C GLY A 117 -8.02 -15.48 14.99
N ARG A 118 -8.50 -15.77 13.80
CA ARG A 118 -9.91 -16.17 13.59
C ARG A 118 -10.26 -17.50 14.23
N ASN A 119 -9.26 -18.34 14.51
CA ASN A 119 -9.45 -19.59 15.25
C ASN A 119 -9.51 -19.43 16.78
N GLY A 120 -9.49 -18.17 17.29
CA GLY A 120 -9.51 -17.89 18.72
C GLY A 120 -8.16 -18.02 19.42
N GLU A 121 -7.12 -18.51 18.75
CA GLU A 121 -5.81 -18.66 19.33
C GLU A 121 -5.03 -17.34 19.33
N LYS A 122 -4.08 -17.24 20.27
CA LYS A 122 -3.19 -16.06 20.40
C LYS A 122 -2.48 -15.76 19.09
N SER A 123 -2.67 -14.54 18.59
CA SER A 123 -2.18 -14.07 17.31
C SER A 123 -1.70 -12.63 17.38
N TYR A 124 -0.95 -12.18 16.39
CA TYR A 124 -0.27 -10.89 16.45
C TYR A 124 -0.52 -10.05 15.19
N ALA A 125 -0.81 -8.79 15.39
CA ALA A 125 -0.78 -7.74 14.37
C ALA A 125 0.42 -6.83 14.64
N VAL A 126 1.42 -6.87 13.77
CA VAL A 126 2.72 -6.21 13.98
C VAL A 126 2.92 -5.10 12.95
N ILE A 127 3.19 -3.90 13.42
CA ILE A 127 3.67 -2.81 12.56
C ILE A 127 5.20 -2.71 12.71
N LEU A 128 5.91 -2.77 11.59
CA LEU A 128 7.33 -2.47 11.53
C LEU A 128 7.51 -0.98 11.19
N TYR A 129 8.07 -0.22 12.12
CA TYR A 129 8.22 1.21 11.99
C TYR A 129 9.69 1.63 11.96
N SER A 130 10.05 2.48 11.00
CA SER A 130 11.34 3.15 10.90
C SER A 130 11.17 4.66 10.76
N LYS A 131 12.24 5.43 10.97
CA LYS A 131 12.18 6.90 10.83
C LYS A 131 11.79 7.33 9.40
N SER A 132 12.17 6.57 8.39
CA SER A 132 11.83 6.84 7.00
C SER A 132 10.33 6.72 6.69
N ASP A 133 9.58 5.97 7.51
CA ASP A 133 8.13 5.83 7.31
C ASP A 133 7.38 7.14 7.54
N LYS A 134 7.82 7.95 8.51
CA LYS A 134 7.23 9.27 8.77
C LYS A 134 7.36 10.20 7.57
N ALA A 135 8.55 10.22 6.96
CA ALA A 135 8.80 11.03 5.76
C ALA A 135 7.95 10.53 4.56
N SER A 136 7.91 9.21 4.37
CA SER A 136 7.10 8.58 3.33
C SER A 136 5.59 8.85 3.52
N LEU A 137 5.10 8.83 4.76
CA LEU A 137 3.71 9.14 5.08
C LEU A 137 3.39 10.61 4.79
N LYS A 138 4.25 11.55 5.23
CA LYS A 138 4.09 12.98 4.94
C LYS A 138 4.03 13.25 3.44
N ARG A 139 4.95 12.66 2.67
CA ARG A 139 4.95 12.79 1.20
C ARG A 139 3.65 12.29 0.58
N ARG A 140 3.16 11.13 1.00
CA ARG A 140 1.89 10.59 0.50
C ARG A 140 0.70 11.48 0.82
N LEU A 141 0.66 12.05 2.03
CA LEU A 141 -0.39 13.00 2.41
C LEU A 141 -0.35 14.25 1.55
N SER A 142 0.84 14.81 1.31
CA SER A 142 1.02 15.96 0.42
C SER A 142 0.63 15.65 -1.03
N ASP A 143 0.90 14.43 -1.51
CA ASP A 143 0.50 14.00 -2.86
C ASP A 143 -1.03 13.82 -2.98
N LEU A 144 -1.69 13.28 -1.93
CA LEU A 144 -3.14 13.02 -1.92
C LEU A 144 -3.97 14.28 -1.63
N PHE A 145 -3.45 15.14 -0.76
CA PHE A 145 -4.09 16.38 -0.32
C PHE A 145 -3.15 17.56 -0.57
N PRO A 146 -3.04 18.03 -1.82
CA PRO A 146 -2.21 19.17 -2.14
C PRO A 146 -2.66 20.43 -1.37
N GLU A 147 -1.70 21.28 -1.01
CA GLU A 147 -1.97 22.54 -0.35
C GLU A 147 -2.75 23.49 -1.28
N LYS A 148 -3.53 24.38 -0.69
CA LYS A 148 -4.40 25.32 -1.41
C LYS A 148 -3.64 26.13 -2.45
N GLU A 149 -2.46 26.61 -2.11
CA GLU A 149 -1.57 27.37 -2.99
C GLU A 149 -1.15 26.56 -4.23
N PHE A 150 -0.90 25.27 -4.06
CA PHE A 150 -0.59 24.39 -5.18
C PHE A 150 -1.81 24.18 -6.08
N ILE A 151 -3.00 23.98 -5.49
CA ILE A 151 -4.25 23.82 -6.25
C ILE A 151 -4.55 25.09 -7.07
N LEU A 152 -4.37 26.28 -6.50
CA LEU A 152 -4.54 27.54 -7.23
C LEU A 152 -3.56 27.67 -8.39
N ARG A 153 -2.28 27.33 -8.20
CA ARG A 153 -1.28 27.30 -9.28
C ARG A 153 -1.66 26.36 -10.41
N ILE A 154 -2.22 25.19 -10.07
CA ILE A 154 -2.70 24.23 -11.09
C ILE A 154 -3.88 24.81 -11.85
N TYR A 155 -4.83 25.47 -11.18
CA TYR A 155 -5.96 26.12 -11.82
C TYR A 155 -5.52 27.19 -12.83
N GLU A 156 -4.65 28.12 -12.42
CA GLU A 156 -4.10 29.16 -13.29
C GLU A 156 -3.32 28.57 -14.48
N ALA A 157 -2.48 27.58 -14.21
CA ALA A 157 -1.71 26.91 -15.25
C ALA A 157 -2.60 26.16 -16.25
N ALA A 158 -3.72 25.57 -15.79
CA ALA A 158 -4.66 24.87 -16.64
C ALA A 158 -5.37 25.87 -17.60
N GLY A 159 -5.79 27.02 -17.10
CA GLY A 159 -6.35 28.10 -17.96
C GLY A 159 -5.35 28.54 -19.05
N ASN A 160 -4.09 28.74 -18.66
CA ASN A 160 -3.03 29.12 -19.61
C ASN A 160 -2.75 27.98 -20.63
N PHE A 161 -2.76 26.73 -20.20
CA PHE A 161 -2.51 25.57 -21.07
C PHE A 161 -3.59 25.38 -22.11
N LEU A 162 -4.84 25.65 -21.72
CA LEU A 162 -6.03 25.53 -22.57
C LEU A 162 -6.36 26.82 -23.35
N ASN A 163 -5.58 27.90 -23.12
CA ASN A 163 -5.85 29.24 -23.65
C ASN A 163 -7.27 29.74 -23.31
N VAL A 164 -7.74 29.42 -22.09
CA VAL A 164 -9.04 29.86 -21.57
C VAL A 164 -8.83 31.02 -20.61
N ALA A 165 -9.50 32.16 -20.85
CA ALA A 165 -9.46 33.28 -19.94
C ALA A 165 -10.23 32.98 -18.65
N ILE A 166 -9.78 33.56 -17.52
CA ILE A 166 -10.45 33.42 -16.23
C ILE A 166 -11.91 33.88 -16.33
N GLY A 167 -12.83 33.00 -15.90
CA GLY A 167 -14.26 33.25 -15.96
C GLY A 167 -14.95 32.87 -17.27
N TYR A 168 -14.20 32.33 -18.24
CA TYR A 168 -14.71 31.75 -19.48
C TYR A 168 -14.60 30.27 -19.53
N GLY A 169 -15.20 29.61 -20.54
CA GLY A 169 -15.13 28.15 -20.73
C GLY A 169 -16.10 27.33 -19.88
N LYS A 170 -17.09 27.99 -19.27
CA LYS A 170 -18.14 27.27 -18.52
C LYS A 170 -18.94 26.39 -19.49
N ASP A 171 -19.13 25.13 -19.08
CA ASP A 171 -19.86 24.12 -19.84
C ASP A 171 -19.18 23.70 -21.17
N GLU A 172 -17.93 24.06 -21.39
CA GLU A 172 -17.14 23.63 -22.54
C GLU A 172 -16.24 22.42 -22.19
N LEU A 173 -16.02 21.55 -23.19
CA LEU A 173 -15.15 20.39 -23.05
C LEU A 173 -13.82 20.63 -23.78
N TYR A 174 -12.73 20.39 -23.07
CA TYR A 174 -11.37 20.54 -23.58
C TYR A 174 -10.62 19.22 -23.51
N GLU A 175 -9.86 18.91 -24.55
CA GLU A 175 -8.89 17.83 -24.49
C GLU A 175 -7.74 18.21 -23.55
N PHE A 176 -7.47 17.37 -22.54
CA PHE A 176 -6.44 17.64 -21.54
C PHE A 176 -5.49 16.46 -21.39
N ASN A 177 -4.24 16.63 -21.81
CA ASN A 177 -3.19 15.65 -21.61
C ASN A 177 -2.37 15.96 -20.36
N LEU A 178 -2.63 15.23 -19.28
CA LEU A 178 -1.97 15.43 -17.98
C LEU A 178 -0.44 15.35 -18.06
N ASN A 179 0.11 14.39 -18.82
CA ASN A 179 1.56 14.22 -18.90
C ASN A 179 2.23 15.40 -19.63
N THR A 180 1.63 15.88 -20.70
CA THR A 180 2.10 17.06 -21.43
C THR A 180 2.02 18.29 -20.54
N PHE A 181 0.88 18.51 -19.88
CA PHE A 181 0.67 19.60 -18.92
C PHE A 181 1.74 19.60 -17.81
N CYS A 182 1.93 18.46 -17.15
CA CYS A 182 2.92 18.32 -16.07
C CYS A 182 4.36 18.57 -16.56
N LYS A 183 4.70 18.16 -17.78
CA LYS A 183 6.02 18.42 -18.38
C LYS A 183 6.21 19.91 -18.67
N THR A 184 5.20 20.57 -19.26
CA THR A 184 5.25 21.99 -19.64
C THR A 184 5.48 22.88 -18.41
N PHE A 185 4.74 22.64 -17.34
CA PHE A 185 4.79 23.47 -16.13
C PHE A 185 5.69 22.92 -15.02
N LYS A 186 6.37 21.78 -15.27
CA LYS A 186 7.26 21.08 -14.31
C LYS A 186 6.55 20.70 -13.00
N PHE A 187 5.31 20.24 -13.09
CA PHE A 187 4.52 19.80 -11.94
C PHE A 187 4.66 18.29 -11.70
N PRO A 188 4.60 17.82 -10.42
CA PRO A 188 4.56 16.40 -10.10
C PRO A 188 3.22 15.78 -10.53
N VAL A 189 3.26 14.71 -11.32
CA VAL A 189 2.07 14.13 -11.98
C VAL A 189 0.98 13.74 -10.98
N LEU A 190 1.33 12.99 -9.93
CA LEU A 190 0.35 12.47 -8.97
C LEU A 190 -0.33 13.59 -8.18
N GLN A 191 0.44 14.57 -7.70
CA GLN A 191 -0.08 15.70 -6.95
C GLN A 191 -0.97 16.58 -7.83
N THR A 192 -0.56 16.78 -9.09
CA THR A 192 -1.35 17.53 -10.09
C THR A 192 -2.67 16.84 -10.40
N PHE A 193 -2.65 15.51 -10.60
CA PHE A 193 -3.87 14.75 -10.81
C PHE A 193 -4.87 14.91 -9.65
N ASN A 194 -4.38 14.82 -8.41
CA ASN A 194 -5.23 14.99 -7.23
C ASN A 194 -5.72 16.44 -7.08
N ALA A 195 -4.89 17.45 -7.40
CA ALA A 195 -5.31 18.85 -7.42
C ALA A 195 -6.44 19.09 -8.44
N LEU A 196 -6.28 18.58 -9.66
CA LEU A 196 -7.33 18.66 -10.69
C LEU A 196 -8.62 17.96 -10.24
N LYS A 197 -8.50 16.78 -9.61
CA LYS A 197 -9.66 16.06 -9.07
C LYS A 197 -10.40 16.87 -8.00
N ILE A 198 -9.69 17.60 -7.15
CA ILE A 198 -10.30 18.49 -6.15
C ILE A 198 -11.03 19.64 -6.85
N LEU A 199 -10.43 20.25 -7.87
CA LEU A 199 -11.04 21.34 -8.65
C LEU A 199 -12.31 20.89 -9.38
N THR A 200 -12.43 19.61 -9.78
CA THR A 200 -13.65 19.10 -10.42
C THR A 200 -14.78 18.81 -9.43
N GLN A 201 -14.53 18.85 -8.13
CA GLN A 201 -15.52 18.61 -7.07
C GLN A 201 -15.96 19.91 -6.37
N ALA A 202 -15.30 21.02 -6.65
CA ALA A 202 -15.59 22.34 -6.09
C ALA A 202 -16.53 23.15 -7.00
#